data_54fa45b1590a71da5fc7bcc4fe792642
#
_entry.id   54fa45b1590a71da5fc7bcc4fe792642
#
_cell.length_a   1.000
_cell.length_b   1.000
_cell.length_c   1.000
_cell.angle_alpha   90.00
_cell.angle_beta   90.00
_cell.angle_gamma   90.00
#
_symmetry.space_group_name_H-M   'P 1'
#
loop_
_entity.id
_entity.type
_entity.pdbx_description
1 polymer ?
#
loop_
_entity_poly.entity_id
_entity_poly.type
_entity_poly.pdbx_seq_one_letter_code
_entity_poly.pdbx_strand_id
1 'polypeptide(L)'
;MTSVIDTIIPAILFLYIRYEKNKLSPKKDRRTIIDTNPGSIIPLIIAIILAIWFALGIFPIKPVAIATGSMEKELYTGDVAIIKKCKANDVNVGDIIEYQMEGYTVIHRIVQKNQRGGEFYFTTKGDNNNAPDIDEVREDQLIGKVIFKIKYIGYPAIWLHLLQTEEQMVKVEKGN
;
A
#
# COMPACT_ATOMS: atom_id res chain seq x y z
N MET A 1 8.36 6.24 12.92
CA MET A 1 8.33 5.34 11.73
C MET A 1 9.33 4.22 12.00
N THR A 2 8.86 3.09 12.54
CA THR A 2 9.68 1.87 12.55
C THR A 2 9.80 1.43 11.10
N SER A 3 11.02 1.49 10.58
CA SER A 3 11.33 1.07 9.21
C SER A 3 10.91 -0.37 9.03
N VAL A 4 10.35 -0.71 7.87
CA VAL A 4 10.09 -2.11 7.45
C VAL A 4 11.34 -2.97 7.64
N ILE A 5 12.51 -2.36 7.57
CA ILE A 5 13.83 -2.95 7.84
C ILE A 5 13.93 -3.44 9.30
N ASP A 6 13.40 -2.70 10.29
CA ASP A 6 13.50 -3.05 11.71
C ASP A 6 12.66 -4.29 12.09
N THR A 7 11.67 -4.65 11.26
CA THR A 7 10.83 -5.85 11.46
C THR A 7 11.34 -7.05 10.63
N ILE A 8 11.82 -6.81 9.42
CA ILE A 8 12.24 -7.87 8.50
C ILE A 8 13.61 -8.45 8.91
N ILE A 9 14.56 -7.60 9.30
CA ILE A 9 15.92 -8.06 9.70
C ILE A 9 15.87 -9.01 10.91
N PRO A 10 15.16 -8.71 12.02
CA PRO A 10 15.03 -9.64 13.15
C PRO A 10 14.33 -10.95 12.77
N ALA A 11 13.32 -10.90 11.90
CA ALA A 11 12.63 -12.10 11.45
C ALA A 11 13.54 -13.01 10.61
N ILE A 12 14.33 -12.45 9.72
CA ILE A 12 15.32 -13.19 8.91
C ILE A 12 16.40 -13.77 9.82
N LEU A 13 16.93 -12.98 10.76
CA LEU A 13 17.93 -13.42 11.72
C LEU A 13 17.42 -14.54 12.62
N PHE A 14 16.18 -14.44 13.08
CA PHE A 14 15.53 -15.51 13.88
C PHE A 14 15.38 -16.81 13.09
N LEU A 15 14.97 -16.74 11.82
CA LEU A 15 14.87 -17.89 10.94
C LEU A 15 16.24 -18.50 10.67
N TYR A 16 17.29 -17.69 10.47
CA TYR A 16 18.66 -18.14 10.27
C TYR A 16 19.23 -18.83 11.52
N ILE A 17 19.07 -18.24 12.70
CA ILE A 17 19.50 -18.83 13.98
C ILE A 17 18.78 -20.16 14.25
N ARG A 18 17.48 -20.23 13.93
CA ARG A 18 16.69 -21.47 14.06
C ARG A 18 17.15 -22.56 13.07
N TYR A 19 17.55 -22.17 11.87
CA TYR A 19 18.14 -23.06 10.86
C TYR A 19 19.46 -23.66 11.37
N GLU A 20 20.39 -22.84 11.85
CA GLU A 20 21.68 -23.30 12.41
C GLU A 20 21.48 -24.22 13.63
N LYS A 21 20.57 -23.89 14.52
CA LYS A 21 20.27 -24.70 15.71
C LYS A 21 19.72 -26.09 15.38
N ASN A 22 18.93 -26.21 14.29
CA ASN A 22 18.43 -27.49 13.80
C ASN A 22 19.53 -28.36 13.14
N LYS A 23 20.56 -27.74 12.56
CA LYS A 23 21.71 -28.43 11.96
C LYS A 23 22.62 -29.05 13.02
N LEU A 24 22.65 -28.49 14.22
CA LEU A 24 23.53 -28.92 15.33
C LEU A 24 22.86 -29.90 16.29
N SER A 25 21.56 -30.20 16.16
CA SER A 25 20.88 -31.17 17.05
C SER A 25 20.93 -32.57 16.50
N PRO A 26 21.36 -33.59 17.33
CA PRO A 26 21.35 -34.98 16.88
C PRO A 26 19.92 -35.45 16.57
N LYS A 27 19.77 -36.19 15.49
CA LYS A 27 18.50 -36.75 14.99
C LYS A 27 17.68 -37.39 16.10
N LYS A 28 16.66 -36.72 16.57
CA LYS A 28 15.52 -37.32 17.26
C LYS A 28 14.27 -36.84 16.53
N ASP A 29 13.68 -37.76 15.82
CA ASP A 29 12.39 -37.76 15.14
C ASP A 29 11.45 -36.59 15.52
N ARG A 30 11.63 -35.46 14.86
CA ARG A 30 10.65 -34.38 14.80
C ARG A 30 10.44 -34.04 13.33
N ARG A 31 9.24 -34.21 12.87
CA ARG A 31 8.80 -33.69 11.58
C ARG A 31 9.17 -32.21 11.50
N THR A 32 10.29 -31.90 10.90
CA THR A 32 10.72 -30.54 10.64
C THR A 32 9.80 -29.96 9.58
N ILE A 33 9.14 -28.86 9.88
CA ILE A 33 8.23 -28.15 8.98
C ILE A 33 8.97 -27.62 7.72
N ILE A 34 10.29 -27.63 7.76
CA ILE A 34 11.15 -27.27 6.63
C ILE A 34 12.05 -28.47 6.33
N ASP A 35 11.72 -29.19 5.28
CA ASP A 35 12.62 -30.17 4.69
C ASP A 35 13.83 -29.40 4.09
N THR A 36 15.04 -29.67 4.62
CA THR A 36 16.27 -28.98 4.19
C THR A 36 16.79 -29.50 2.83
N ASN A 37 15.94 -30.11 2.05
CA ASN A 37 16.23 -30.41 0.65
C ASN A 37 16.46 -29.07 -0.09
N PRO A 38 17.53 -28.91 -0.90
CA PRO A 38 17.81 -27.68 -1.64
C PRO A 38 16.59 -27.17 -2.43
N GLY A 39 15.71 -28.07 -2.88
CA GLY A 39 14.45 -27.73 -3.54
C GLY A 39 13.43 -27.00 -2.64
N SER A 40 13.49 -27.13 -1.31
CA SER A 40 12.59 -26.43 -0.39
C SER A 40 13.08 -25.03 0.01
N ILE A 41 14.36 -24.73 -0.19
CA ILE A 41 14.95 -23.41 0.11
C ILE A 41 14.67 -22.42 -1.02
N ILE A 42 14.61 -22.89 -2.27
CA ILE A 42 14.37 -22.04 -3.44
C ILE A 42 13.07 -21.23 -3.33
N PRO A 43 11.89 -21.82 -3.02
CA PRO A 43 10.66 -21.03 -2.89
C PRO A 43 10.72 -20.02 -1.73
N LEU A 44 11.44 -20.33 -0.65
CA LEU A 44 11.66 -19.38 0.45
C LEU A 44 12.51 -18.19 0.00
N ILE A 45 13.59 -18.41 -0.73
CA ILE A 45 14.43 -17.34 -1.28
C ILE A 45 13.61 -16.48 -2.26
N ILE A 46 12.83 -17.08 -3.14
CA ILE A 46 11.95 -16.36 -4.07
C ILE A 46 10.94 -15.51 -3.29
N ALA A 47 10.31 -16.06 -2.25
CA ALA A 47 9.36 -15.33 -1.43
C ALA A 47 10.00 -14.12 -0.72
N ILE A 48 11.24 -14.27 -0.20
CA ILE A 48 12.00 -13.19 0.42
C ILE A 48 12.34 -12.11 -0.61
N ILE A 49 12.81 -12.49 -1.80
CA ILE A 49 13.13 -11.54 -2.87
C ILE A 49 11.87 -10.76 -3.29
N LEU A 50 10.74 -11.45 -3.47
CA LEU A 50 9.45 -10.81 -3.80
C LEU A 50 8.98 -9.86 -2.69
N ALA A 51 9.14 -10.26 -1.42
CA ALA A 51 8.79 -9.42 -0.28
C ALA A 51 9.66 -8.15 -0.20
N ILE A 52 10.97 -8.28 -0.44
CA ILE A 52 11.89 -7.15 -0.51
C ILE A 52 11.53 -6.24 -1.68
N TRP A 53 11.25 -6.80 -2.84
CA TRP A 53 10.86 -6.06 -4.04
C TRP A 53 9.56 -5.28 -3.85
N PHE A 54 8.61 -5.88 -3.16
CA PHE A 54 7.35 -5.23 -2.76
C PHE A 54 7.60 -4.11 -1.74
N ALA A 55 8.43 -4.36 -0.71
CA ALA A 55 8.77 -3.38 0.33
C ALA A 55 9.53 -2.16 -0.21
N LEU A 56 10.36 -2.35 -1.25
CA LEU A 56 11.08 -1.27 -1.92
C LEU A 56 10.18 -0.44 -2.87
N GLY A 57 8.90 -0.80 -3.03
CA GLY A 57 7.98 -0.10 -3.93
C GLY A 57 8.35 -0.18 -5.42
N ILE A 58 9.18 -1.16 -5.80
CA ILE A 58 9.59 -1.41 -7.19
C ILE A 58 8.41 -2.01 -7.97
N PHE A 59 7.46 -2.63 -7.28
CA PHE A 59 6.23 -3.11 -7.90
C PHE A 59 5.43 -1.94 -8.48
N PRO A 60 4.93 -2.07 -9.70
CA PRO A 60 4.10 -1.02 -10.33
C PRO A 60 2.72 -0.90 -9.69
N ILE A 61 2.41 -1.72 -8.68
CA ILE A 61 1.14 -1.75 -7.97
C ILE A 61 1.36 -1.59 -6.46
N LYS A 62 0.44 -0.88 -5.79
CA LYS A 62 0.42 -0.75 -4.32
C LYS A 62 -1.00 -0.91 -3.77
N PRO A 63 -1.20 -1.56 -2.61
CA PRO A 63 -2.47 -1.53 -1.90
C PRO A 63 -2.61 -0.22 -1.11
N VAL A 64 -3.82 0.37 -1.13
CA VAL A 64 -4.17 1.56 -0.35
C VAL A 64 -5.49 1.31 0.37
N ALA A 65 -5.51 1.48 1.69
CA ALA A 65 -6.72 1.35 2.48
C ALA A 65 -7.59 2.61 2.35
N ILE A 66 -8.88 2.43 2.07
CA ILE A 66 -9.85 3.52 1.95
C ILE A 66 -10.30 3.94 3.33
N ALA A 67 -9.96 5.17 3.73
CA ALA A 67 -10.23 5.71 5.06
C ALA A 67 -11.48 6.60 5.12
N THR A 68 -12.01 7.05 3.98
CA THR A 68 -13.12 8.01 3.89
C THR A 68 -14.25 7.51 3.01
N GLY A 69 -15.46 8.05 3.22
CA GLY A 69 -16.65 7.68 2.46
C GLY A 69 -16.90 8.48 1.17
N SER A 70 -15.93 9.30 0.70
CA SER A 70 -16.13 10.12 -0.51
C SER A 70 -16.35 9.31 -1.78
N MET A 71 -15.89 8.06 -1.80
CA MET A 71 -16.03 7.13 -2.92
C MET A 71 -17.10 6.05 -2.67
N GLU A 72 -17.95 6.18 -1.64
CA GLU A 72 -19.05 5.25 -1.37
C GLU A 72 -19.93 5.07 -2.59
N LYS A 73 -20.44 3.87 -2.77
CA LYS A 73 -21.04 3.17 -3.91
C LYS A 73 -20.01 2.36 -4.70
N GLU A 74 -18.79 2.86 -4.88
CA GLU A 74 -17.73 2.11 -5.55
C GLU A 74 -16.67 1.58 -4.58
N LEU A 75 -16.11 2.44 -3.71
CA LEU A 75 -15.12 2.09 -2.69
C LEU A 75 -15.65 2.50 -1.31
N TYR A 76 -15.76 1.54 -0.40
CA TYR A 76 -16.23 1.80 0.97
C TYR A 76 -15.06 1.95 1.93
N THR A 77 -15.29 2.68 3.02
CA THR A 77 -14.33 2.72 4.14
C THR A 77 -14.02 1.30 4.60
N GLY A 78 -12.73 0.97 4.74
CA GLY A 78 -12.25 -0.39 5.07
C GLY A 78 -11.98 -1.28 3.87
N ASP A 79 -12.26 -0.85 2.64
CA ASP A 79 -11.79 -1.54 1.44
C ASP A 79 -10.30 -1.25 1.19
N VAL A 80 -9.65 -2.11 0.43
CA VAL A 80 -8.31 -1.86 -0.12
C VAL A 80 -8.41 -1.70 -1.62
N ALA A 81 -8.01 -0.54 -2.11
CA ALA A 81 -7.82 -0.29 -3.53
C ALA A 81 -6.41 -0.71 -3.96
N ILE A 82 -6.32 -1.44 -5.07
CA ILE A 82 -5.05 -1.78 -5.70
C ILE A 82 -4.77 -0.73 -6.77
N ILE A 83 -3.75 0.08 -6.51
CA ILE A 83 -3.33 1.18 -7.38
C ILE A 83 -2.19 0.71 -8.28
N LYS A 84 -2.36 0.89 -9.58
CA LYS A 84 -1.28 0.70 -10.57
C LYS A 84 -0.71 2.05 -10.97
N LYS A 85 0.60 2.24 -10.79
CA LYS A 85 1.30 3.43 -11.31
C LYS A 85 1.08 3.57 -12.80
N CYS A 86 0.76 4.76 -13.26
CA CYS A 86 0.48 5.05 -14.67
C CYS A 86 0.81 6.50 -14.99
N LYS A 87 0.89 6.81 -16.29
CA LYS A 87 1.06 8.17 -16.79
C LYS A 87 -0.29 8.78 -17.14
N ALA A 88 -0.32 10.10 -17.32
CA ALA A 88 -1.52 10.85 -17.69
C ALA A 88 -2.19 10.34 -19.00
N ASN A 89 -1.39 9.84 -19.94
CA ASN A 89 -1.91 9.24 -21.18
C ASN A 89 -2.69 7.93 -20.96
N ASP A 90 -2.40 7.22 -19.89
CA ASP A 90 -2.96 5.88 -19.61
C ASP A 90 -4.29 5.94 -18.86
N VAL A 91 -4.76 7.13 -18.47
CA VAL A 91 -6.02 7.33 -17.74
C VAL A 91 -7.05 8.07 -18.61
N ASN A 92 -8.33 7.73 -18.42
CA ASN A 92 -9.45 8.27 -19.15
C ASN A 92 -10.53 8.79 -18.19
N VAL A 93 -11.47 9.58 -18.71
CA VAL A 93 -12.69 9.95 -17.98
C VAL A 93 -13.42 8.68 -17.56
N GLY A 94 -13.82 8.61 -16.28
CA GLY A 94 -14.42 7.45 -15.64
C GLY A 94 -13.43 6.61 -14.83
N ASP A 95 -12.12 6.69 -15.08
CA ASP A 95 -11.11 6.00 -14.24
C ASP A 95 -11.08 6.61 -12.83
N ILE A 96 -10.87 5.77 -11.83
CA ILE A 96 -10.60 6.20 -10.45
C ILE A 96 -9.09 6.31 -10.30
N ILE A 97 -8.61 7.48 -9.92
CA ILE A 97 -7.18 7.77 -9.78
C ILE A 97 -6.81 8.10 -8.34
N GLU A 98 -5.56 7.80 -7.99
CA GLU A 98 -4.89 8.32 -6.81
C GLU A 98 -3.96 9.44 -7.22
N TYR A 99 -4.03 10.56 -6.51
CA TYR A 99 -3.20 11.73 -6.76
C TYR A 99 -2.76 12.40 -5.48
N GLN A 100 -1.66 13.16 -5.56
CA GLN A 100 -1.05 13.86 -4.43
C GLN A 100 -1.63 15.27 -4.30
N MET A 101 -2.09 15.60 -3.09
CA MET A 101 -2.38 16.96 -2.65
C MET A 101 -1.33 17.41 -1.63
N GLU A 102 -1.41 18.65 -1.16
CA GLU A 102 -0.52 19.15 -0.11
C GLU A 102 -0.67 18.35 1.18
N GLY A 103 0.30 17.46 1.45
CA GLY A 103 0.37 16.67 2.68
C GLY A 103 -0.43 15.36 2.73
N TYR A 104 -1.29 15.07 1.76
CA TYR A 104 -2.11 13.86 1.72
C TYR A 104 -2.38 13.36 0.29
N THR A 105 -2.90 12.14 0.16
CA THR A 105 -3.33 11.58 -1.11
C THR A 105 -4.85 11.45 -1.17
N VAL A 106 -5.43 11.61 -2.36
CA VAL A 106 -6.86 11.52 -2.61
C VAL A 106 -7.11 10.44 -3.66
N ILE A 107 -8.23 9.74 -3.54
CA ILE A 107 -8.70 8.76 -4.53
C ILE A 107 -10.10 9.19 -4.98
N HIS A 108 -10.21 9.73 -6.20
CA HIS A 108 -11.46 10.17 -6.79
C HIS A 108 -11.56 9.76 -8.26
N ARG A 109 -12.74 9.89 -8.85
CA ARG A 109 -13.02 9.57 -10.26
C ARG A 109 -12.76 10.77 -11.15
N ILE A 110 -12.11 10.53 -12.29
CA ILE A 110 -11.96 11.55 -13.34
C ILE A 110 -13.33 11.80 -13.98
N VAL A 111 -13.82 13.03 -13.90
CA VAL A 111 -15.05 13.48 -14.58
C VAL A 111 -14.76 14.30 -15.83
N GLN A 112 -13.56 14.91 -15.90
CA GLN A 112 -13.10 15.62 -17.09
C GLN A 112 -11.58 15.51 -17.23
N LYS A 113 -11.09 15.41 -18.49
CA LYS A 113 -9.67 15.39 -18.83
C LYS A 113 -9.41 16.44 -19.91
N ASN A 114 -8.55 17.38 -19.61
CA ASN A 114 -8.15 18.48 -20.49
C ASN A 114 -6.66 18.41 -20.77
N GLN A 115 -6.23 19.01 -21.90
CA GLN A 115 -4.82 19.22 -22.21
C GLN A 115 -4.59 20.70 -22.52
N ARG A 116 -3.62 21.31 -21.83
CA ARG A 116 -3.23 22.72 -22.01
C ARG A 116 -1.70 22.81 -22.03
N GLY A 117 -1.14 23.45 -23.04
CA GLY A 117 0.31 23.61 -23.13
C GLY A 117 1.12 22.32 -23.24
N GLY A 118 0.47 21.20 -23.61
CA GLY A 118 1.12 19.87 -23.64
C GLY A 118 0.94 19.05 -22.38
N GLU A 119 0.47 19.65 -21.28
CA GLU A 119 0.24 19.01 -19.99
C GLU A 119 -1.23 18.61 -19.80
N PHE A 120 -1.49 17.50 -19.09
CA PHE A 120 -2.84 17.05 -18.74
C PHE A 120 -3.31 17.61 -17.41
N TYR A 121 -4.60 17.95 -17.38
CA TYR A 121 -5.34 18.41 -16.21
C TYR A 121 -6.60 17.56 -16.05
N PHE A 122 -6.88 17.11 -14.83
CA PHE A 122 -8.03 16.27 -14.53
C PHE A 122 -8.94 16.99 -13.55
N THR A 123 -10.23 17.10 -13.89
CA THR A 123 -11.26 17.41 -12.91
C THR A 123 -11.72 16.10 -12.31
N THR A 124 -11.67 16.00 -10.99
CA THR A 124 -12.03 14.79 -10.25
C THR A 124 -13.29 15.02 -9.42
N LYS A 125 -13.91 13.91 -9.00
CA LYS A 125 -15.06 13.91 -8.12
C LYS A 125 -15.14 12.63 -7.31
N GLY A 126 -15.39 12.71 -6.02
CA GLY A 126 -15.79 11.58 -5.21
C GLY A 126 -17.18 11.09 -5.63
N ASP A 127 -17.37 9.78 -5.77
CA ASP A 127 -18.65 9.19 -6.23
C ASP A 127 -19.81 9.53 -5.28
N ASN A 128 -19.53 9.78 -4.01
CA ASN A 128 -20.50 10.17 -2.98
C ASN A 128 -20.60 11.70 -2.79
N ASN A 129 -19.75 12.49 -3.44
CA ASN A 129 -19.77 13.94 -3.32
C ASN A 129 -20.87 14.55 -4.20
N ASN A 130 -21.41 15.69 -3.82
CA ASN A 130 -22.47 16.39 -4.57
C ASN A 130 -21.91 17.17 -5.77
N ALA A 131 -20.64 17.63 -5.69
CA ALA A 131 -19.99 18.45 -6.71
C ALA A 131 -18.60 17.90 -7.05
N PRO A 132 -18.06 18.23 -8.24
CA PRO A 132 -16.65 18.01 -8.55
C PRO A 132 -15.72 18.74 -7.57
N ASP A 133 -14.49 18.26 -7.47
CA ASP A 133 -13.44 18.90 -6.70
C ASP A 133 -13.14 20.29 -7.29
N ILE A 134 -12.80 21.24 -6.43
CA ILE A 134 -12.59 22.65 -6.83
C ILE A 134 -11.29 22.77 -7.63
N ASP A 135 -10.24 22.07 -7.18
CA ASP A 135 -8.93 22.14 -7.78
C ASP A 135 -8.77 21.07 -8.85
N GLU A 136 -8.21 21.44 -10.00
CA GLU A 136 -7.83 20.50 -11.03
C GLU A 136 -6.52 19.78 -10.63
N VAL A 137 -6.47 18.50 -10.87
CA VAL A 137 -5.28 17.65 -10.65
C VAL A 137 -4.38 17.75 -11.87
N ARG A 138 -3.13 18.14 -11.67
CA ARG A 138 -2.11 18.18 -12.73
C ARG A 138 -1.50 16.80 -12.93
N GLU A 139 -0.91 16.57 -14.10
CA GLU A 139 -0.32 15.29 -14.44
C GLU A 139 0.84 14.88 -13.53
N ASP A 140 1.60 15.83 -12.97
CA ASP A 140 2.69 15.58 -12.03
C ASP A 140 2.20 15.12 -10.64
N GLN A 141 0.95 15.40 -10.31
CA GLN A 141 0.28 14.95 -9.09
C GLN A 141 -0.28 13.53 -9.21
N LEU A 142 -0.43 12.99 -10.42
CA LEU A 142 -0.97 11.66 -10.66
C LEU A 142 -0.02 10.58 -10.14
N ILE A 143 -0.51 9.74 -9.23
CA ILE A 143 0.25 8.59 -8.71
C ILE A 143 -0.08 7.32 -9.49
N GLY A 144 -1.36 7.07 -9.75
CA GLY A 144 -1.80 5.89 -10.46
C GLY A 144 -3.31 5.75 -10.52
N LYS A 145 -3.77 4.63 -11.10
CA LYS A 145 -5.21 4.32 -11.17
C LYS A 145 -5.58 3.06 -10.42
N VAL A 146 -6.79 3.02 -9.91
CA VAL A 146 -7.40 1.84 -9.29
C VAL A 146 -7.66 0.79 -10.37
N ILE A 147 -7.10 -0.41 -10.20
CA ILE A 147 -7.30 -1.53 -11.11
C ILE A 147 -8.15 -2.64 -10.48
N PHE A 148 -8.19 -2.70 -9.15
CA PHE A 148 -8.91 -3.72 -8.41
C PHE A 148 -9.24 -3.24 -7.00
N LYS A 149 -10.27 -3.80 -6.36
CA LYS A 149 -10.62 -3.54 -4.96
C LYS A 149 -10.83 -4.84 -4.19
N ILE A 150 -10.43 -4.84 -2.92
CA ILE A 150 -10.63 -5.96 -2.00
C ILE A 150 -11.43 -5.41 -0.81
N LYS A 151 -12.60 -5.99 -0.59
CA LYS A 151 -13.52 -5.51 0.45
C LYS A 151 -13.03 -5.89 1.85
N TYR A 152 -13.19 -4.98 2.81
CA TYR A 152 -13.05 -5.19 4.26
C TYR A 152 -11.65 -5.53 4.78
N ILE A 153 -10.62 -5.67 3.94
CA ILE A 153 -9.24 -6.01 4.36
C ILE A 153 -8.48 -4.80 4.90
N GLY A 154 -8.95 -3.58 4.64
CA GLY A 154 -8.28 -2.33 5.02
C GLY A 154 -8.42 -1.94 6.50
N TYR A 155 -9.40 -2.48 7.22
CA TYR A 155 -9.69 -2.09 8.61
C TYR A 155 -8.49 -2.20 9.57
N PRO A 156 -7.67 -3.27 9.56
CA PRO A 156 -6.50 -3.35 10.44
C PRO A 156 -5.48 -2.22 10.19
N ALA A 157 -5.28 -1.82 8.93
CA ALA A 157 -4.36 -0.76 8.57
C ALA A 157 -4.89 0.62 9.02
N ILE A 158 -6.19 0.87 8.86
CA ILE A 158 -6.84 2.10 9.32
C ILE A 158 -6.76 2.19 10.84
N TRP A 159 -7.08 1.12 11.56
CA TRP A 159 -7.00 1.06 13.01
C TRP A 159 -5.58 1.33 13.52
N LEU A 160 -4.56 0.73 12.91
CA LEU A 160 -3.16 0.96 13.26
C LEU A 160 -2.76 2.42 13.05
N HIS A 161 -3.22 3.04 11.96
CA HIS A 161 -2.95 4.45 11.68
C HIS A 161 -3.58 5.37 12.73
N LEU A 162 -4.81 5.10 13.14
CA LEU A 162 -5.51 5.87 14.19
C LEU A 162 -4.75 5.81 15.52
N LEU A 163 -4.26 4.62 15.93
CA LEU A 163 -3.47 4.46 17.15
C LEU A 163 -2.18 5.29 17.11
N GLN A 164 -1.48 5.31 15.97
CA GLN A 164 -0.26 6.10 15.81
C GLN A 164 -0.52 7.60 15.89
N THR A 165 -1.65 8.06 15.37
CA THR A 165 -2.04 9.48 15.42
C THR A 165 -2.38 9.91 16.85
N GLU A 166 -3.08 9.08 17.61
CA GLU A 166 -3.38 9.34 19.02
C GLU A 166 -2.10 9.42 19.88
N GLU A 167 -1.15 8.51 19.68
CA GLU A 167 0.15 8.56 20.38
C GLU A 167 0.93 9.85 20.09
N GLN A 168 0.87 10.34 18.86
CA GLN A 168 1.56 11.60 18.49
C GLN A 168 0.89 12.81 19.15
N MET A 169 -0.44 12.86 19.17
CA MET A 169 -1.16 13.96 19.83
C MET A 169 -0.89 14.01 21.33
N VAL A 170 -0.89 12.85 22.01
CA VAL A 170 -0.56 12.77 23.44
C VAL A 170 0.89 13.20 23.73
N LYS A 171 1.84 12.93 22.85
CA LYS A 171 3.23 13.39 22.99
C LYS A 171 3.37 14.89 22.85
N VAL A 172 2.62 15.52 21.95
CA VAL A 172 2.61 16.98 21.77
C VAL A 172 2.01 17.67 23.00
N GLU A 173 0.93 17.13 23.56
CA GLU A 173 0.26 17.69 24.73
C GLU A 173 1.10 17.57 26.02
N LYS A 174 1.91 16.50 26.16
CA LYS A 174 2.83 16.32 27.31
C LYS A 174 4.17 17.03 27.16
N GLY A 175 4.50 17.56 26.00
CA GLY A 175 5.75 18.27 25.71
C GLY A 175 5.64 19.80 25.82
N ASN A 176 4.47 20.33 26.12
CA ASN A 176 4.22 21.72 26.53
C ASN A 176 3.97 21.78 28.03
#